data_e262adabc67735d04b43d7359acc8e4f
#
_entry.id   e262adabc67735d04b43d7359acc8e4f
#
_cell.length_a   1.000
_cell.length_b   1.000
_cell.length_c   1.000
_cell.angle_alpha   90.00
_cell.angle_beta   90.00
_cell.angle_gamma   90.00
#
_symmetry.space_group_name_H-M   'P 1'
#
loop_
_entity.id
_entity.type
_entity.pdbx_description
1 polymer ?
#
loop_
_entity_poly.entity_id
_entity_poly.type
_entity_poly.pdbx_seq_one_letter_code
_entity_poly.pdbx_strand_id
1 'polypeptide(L)'
;AQDSALAKQVLKVFHVDSWECGSQNWGANFAVEFKKRRGFDLMPYLLVMAGVPIESADKSEKVLHDVRTTIAELVNDVFYTTLKKEAHALGCSVSAEAIAPTMVSDGLMHYKHADLPMGEFWLNSPTHDKPNDMRDAISGAHIYGKKIIQSESFTTVRMDWSEHPGSLKVVGDRNFA
;
A
#
# COMPACT_ATOMS: atom_id res chain seq x y z
N ALA A 1 16.69 -16.47 -11.20
CA ALA A 1 16.26 -17.84 -10.91
C ALA A 1 17.06 -18.81 -11.78
N GLN A 2 17.71 -19.81 -11.16
CA GLN A 2 18.55 -20.79 -11.88
C GLN A 2 17.72 -21.72 -12.78
N ASP A 3 16.42 -21.86 -12.54
CA ASP A 3 15.51 -22.67 -13.36
C ASP A 3 14.34 -21.80 -13.88
N SER A 4 14.58 -21.14 -15.00
CA SER A 4 13.59 -20.24 -15.61
C SER A 4 12.37 -20.98 -16.17
N ALA A 5 12.49 -22.24 -16.55
CA ALA A 5 11.38 -23.03 -17.09
C ALA A 5 10.42 -23.43 -15.98
N LEU A 6 10.95 -23.92 -14.84
CA LEU A 6 10.14 -24.24 -13.67
C LEU A 6 9.49 -22.99 -13.08
N ALA A 7 10.25 -21.90 -12.96
CA ALA A 7 9.72 -20.62 -12.46
C ALA A 7 8.48 -20.16 -13.25
N LYS A 8 8.52 -20.19 -14.59
CA LYS A 8 7.37 -19.83 -15.42
C LYS A 8 6.16 -20.75 -15.25
N GLN A 9 6.38 -22.01 -14.88
CA GLN A 9 5.28 -22.97 -14.69
C GLN A 9 4.65 -22.84 -13.29
N VAL A 10 5.43 -22.54 -12.27
CA VAL A 10 5.02 -22.59 -10.86
C VAL A 10 4.69 -21.18 -10.33
N LEU A 11 5.57 -20.21 -10.57
CA LEU A 11 5.37 -18.83 -10.09
C LEU A 11 4.31 -18.14 -10.96
N LYS A 12 3.19 -17.78 -10.33
CA LYS A 12 2.06 -17.14 -11.02
C LYS A 12 1.78 -15.73 -10.53
N VAL A 13 2.11 -15.45 -9.27
CA VAL A 13 1.77 -14.17 -8.63
C VAL A 13 2.98 -13.70 -7.83
N PHE A 14 3.33 -12.42 -8.01
CA PHE A 14 4.15 -11.67 -7.07
C PHE A 14 3.23 -10.98 -6.08
N HIS A 15 3.40 -11.28 -4.80
CA HIS A 15 2.64 -10.67 -3.75
C HIS A 15 3.46 -9.58 -3.05
N VAL A 16 2.84 -8.45 -2.82
CA VAL A 16 3.31 -7.41 -1.93
C VAL A 16 2.27 -7.26 -0.84
N ASP A 17 2.68 -7.48 0.38
CA ASP A 17 2.00 -6.99 1.54
C ASP A 17 1.87 -5.45 1.44
N SER A 18 1.42 -4.73 2.39
CA SER A 18 1.29 -3.28 2.26
C SER A 18 2.66 -2.57 2.24
N TRP A 19 2.68 -1.35 1.71
CA TRP A 19 3.85 -0.47 1.81
C TRP A 19 3.95 0.07 3.24
N GLU A 20 4.77 -0.56 4.07
CA GLU A 20 4.92 -0.26 5.50
C GLU A 20 6.30 0.29 5.84
N CYS A 21 6.72 1.30 5.12
CA CYS A 21 8.09 1.85 5.25
C CYS A 21 8.34 2.65 6.54
N GLY A 22 7.33 2.82 7.40
CA GLY A 22 7.44 3.64 8.61
C GLY A 22 7.83 5.09 8.26
N SER A 23 8.92 5.59 8.85
CA SER A 23 9.40 6.96 8.64
C SER A 23 10.39 7.09 7.47
N GLN A 24 10.55 6.09 6.62
CA GLN A 24 11.41 6.17 5.44
C GLN A 24 10.80 7.10 4.39
N ASN A 25 11.33 8.31 4.30
CA ASN A 25 10.79 9.38 3.48
C ASN A 25 11.85 10.10 2.62
N TRP A 26 13.06 9.54 2.54
CA TRP A 26 14.14 10.16 1.79
C TRP A 26 14.97 9.14 1.01
N GLY A 27 15.19 9.42 -0.27
CA GLY A 27 16.07 8.68 -1.16
C GLY A 27 17.01 9.61 -1.89
N ALA A 28 18.04 9.07 -2.52
CA ALA A 28 19.08 9.87 -3.21
C ALA A 28 18.53 10.88 -4.22
N ASN A 29 17.41 10.56 -4.86
CA ASN A 29 16.80 11.39 -5.90
C ASN A 29 15.58 12.18 -5.41
N PHE A 30 15.21 12.10 -4.12
CA PHE A 30 13.96 12.67 -3.63
C PHE A 30 13.84 14.18 -3.87
N ALA A 31 14.90 14.95 -3.57
CA ALA A 31 14.90 16.40 -3.78
C ALA A 31 14.71 16.78 -5.26
N VAL A 32 15.30 16.00 -6.17
CA VAL A 32 15.15 16.21 -7.62
C VAL A 32 13.72 15.91 -8.08
N GLU A 33 13.16 14.79 -7.65
CA GLU A 33 11.78 14.41 -7.96
C GLU A 33 10.77 15.38 -7.34
N PHE A 34 11.00 15.82 -6.11
CA PHE A 34 10.18 16.85 -5.47
C PHE A 34 10.16 18.14 -6.30
N LYS A 35 11.33 18.66 -6.65
CA LYS A 35 11.44 19.88 -7.47
C LYS A 35 10.72 19.74 -8.81
N LYS A 36 10.89 18.60 -9.46
CA LYS A 36 10.23 18.29 -10.73
C LYS A 36 8.70 18.28 -10.61
N ARG A 37 8.16 17.74 -9.52
CA ARG A 37 6.72 17.58 -9.29
C ARG A 37 6.06 18.82 -8.69
N ARG A 38 6.75 19.53 -7.80
CA ARG A 38 6.21 20.69 -7.05
C ARG A 38 6.63 22.04 -7.62
N GLY A 39 7.65 22.09 -8.46
CA GLY A 39 8.12 23.33 -9.12
C GLY A 39 9.03 24.21 -8.29
N PHE A 40 9.39 23.81 -7.06
CA PHE A 40 10.32 24.56 -6.20
C PHE A 40 11.30 23.64 -5.48
N ASP A 41 12.34 24.25 -4.91
CA ASP A 41 13.40 23.53 -4.20
C ASP A 41 12.98 23.22 -2.75
N LEU A 42 13.08 21.96 -2.34
CA LEU A 42 12.78 21.53 -0.97
C LEU A 42 13.87 21.91 0.04
N MET A 43 15.12 22.03 -0.41
CA MET A 43 16.27 22.17 0.50
C MET A 43 16.14 23.32 1.51
N PRO A 44 15.62 24.53 1.15
CA PRO A 44 15.43 25.61 2.11
C PRO A 44 14.40 25.28 3.21
N TYR A 45 13.54 24.29 2.98
CA TYR A 45 12.43 23.91 3.85
C TYR A 45 12.64 22.60 4.62
N LEU A 46 13.83 21.99 4.57
CA LEU A 46 14.08 20.68 5.20
C LEU A 46 13.72 20.64 6.69
N LEU A 47 13.94 21.72 7.41
CA LEU A 47 13.63 21.80 8.84
C LEU A 47 12.13 21.63 9.14
N VAL A 48 11.26 21.90 8.16
CA VAL A 48 9.81 21.67 8.31
C VAL A 48 9.51 20.19 8.52
N MET A 49 10.28 19.29 7.90
CA MET A 49 10.14 17.84 8.09
C MET A 49 10.52 17.40 9.51
N ALA A 50 11.32 18.20 10.22
CA ALA A 50 11.67 17.99 11.62
C ALA A 50 10.75 18.76 12.59
N GLY A 51 9.66 19.35 12.09
CA GLY A 51 8.68 20.07 12.89
C GLY A 51 9.05 21.53 13.21
N VAL A 52 10.07 22.08 12.57
CA VAL A 52 10.47 23.49 12.76
C VAL A 52 9.81 24.35 11.68
N PRO A 53 8.89 25.27 12.05
CA PRO A 53 8.25 26.14 11.08
C PRO A 53 9.23 27.07 10.38
N ILE A 54 9.08 27.23 9.06
CA ILE A 54 9.86 28.13 8.22
C ILE A 54 8.90 29.15 7.58
N GLU A 55 9.22 30.43 7.66
CA GLU A 55 8.43 31.58 7.22
C GLU A 55 7.12 31.73 8.02
N SER A 56 6.22 30.76 7.96
CA SER A 56 4.96 30.71 8.70
C SER A 56 4.47 29.29 8.88
N ALA A 57 3.53 29.08 9.81
CA ALA A 57 2.88 27.78 9.99
C ALA A 57 2.14 27.33 8.72
N ASP A 58 1.38 28.23 8.10
CA ASP A 58 0.64 27.94 6.85
C ASP A 58 1.58 27.52 5.71
N LYS A 59 2.70 28.21 5.55
CA LYS A 59 3.69 27.83 4.54
C LYS A 59 4.31 26.47 4.85
N SER A 60 4.62 26.22 6.10
CA SER A 60 5.20 24.96 6.55
C SER A 60 4.26 23.77 6.32
N GLU A 61 2.97 23.92 6.64
CA GLU A 61 1.96 22.88 6.38
C GLU A 61 1.79 22.60 4.88
N LYS A 62 1.82 23.62 4.03
CA LYS A 62 1.81 23.44 2.58
C LYS A 62 3.02 22.66 2.08
N VAL A 63 4.21 22.97 2.59
CA VAL A 63 5.42 22.21 2.24
C VAL A 63 5.32 20.76 2.70
N LEU A 64 4.82 20.49 3.93
CA LEU A 64 4.60 19.13 4.42
C LEU A 64 3.58 18.37 3.57
N HIS A 65 2.50 19.04 3.15
CA HIS A 65 1.55 18.45 2.23
C HIS A 65 2.22 18.07 0.90
N ASP A 66 3.01 18.95 0.33
CA ASP A 66 3.74 18.70 -0.92
C ASP A 66 4.75 17.56 -0.79
N VAL A 67 5.44 17.45 0.36
CA VAL A 67 6.33 16.32 0.65
C VAL A 67 5.55 15.01 0.69
N ARG A 68 4.45 14.94 1.46
CA ARG A 68 3.61 13.75 1.58
C ARG A 68 3.03 13.34 0.23
N THR A 69 2.53 14.30 -0.53
CA THR A 69 1.99 14.04 -1.87
C THR A 69 3.08 13.52 -2.82
N THR A 70 4.30 14.07 -2.75
CA THR A 70 5.41 13.58 -3.56
C THR A 70 5.77 12.14 -3.22
N ILE A 71 5.80 11.78 -1.92
CA ILE A 71 6.04 10.40 -1.49
C ILE A 71 4.95 9.48 -2.03
N ALA A 72 3.69 9.83 -1.86
CA ALA A 72 2.55 9.05 -2.35
C ALA A 72 2.61 8.81 -3.86
N GLU A 73 2.89 9.85 -4.62
CA GLU A 73 3.07 9.76 -6.07
C GLU A 73 4.24 8.86 -6.45
N LEU A 74 5.37 8.96 -5.77
CA LEU A 74 6.55 8.13 -6.06
C LEU A 74 6.30 6.65 -5.73
N VAL A 75 5.63 6.35 -4.62
CA VAL A 75 5.25 4.97 -4.28
C VAL A 75 4.37 4.39 -5.38
N ASN A 76 3.37 5.14 -5.81
CA ASN A 76 2.47 4.69 -6.86
C ASN A 76 3.15 4.57 -8.23
N ASP A 77 3.81 5.66 -8.68
CA ASP A 77 4.32 5.78 -10.05
C ASP A 77 5.61 4.98 -10.27
N VAL A 78 6.39 4.76 -9.23
CA VAL A 78 7.68 4.07 -9.36
C VAL A 78 7.61 2.67 -8.80
N PHE A 79 7.25 2.49 -7.51
CA PHE A 79 7.28 1.17 -6.89
C PHE A 79 6.24 0.23 -7.50
N TYR A 80 4.96 0.54 -7.41
CA TYR A 80 3.90 -0.34 -7.91
C TYR A 80 3.92 -0.49 -9.42
N THR A 81 4.21 0.60 -10.15
CA THR A 81 4.32 0.53 -11.63
C THR A 81 5.48 -0.38 -12.06
N THR A 82 6.63 -0.26 -11.41
CA THR A 82 7.80 -1.10 -11.73
C THR A 82 7.52 -2.55 -11.39
N LEU A 83 6.99 -2.82 -10.20
CA LEU A 83 6.63 -4.18 -9.79
C LEU A 83 5.69 -4.84 -10.80
N LYS A 84 4.63 -4.15 -11.19
CA LYS A 84 3.68 -4.65 -12.20
C LYS A 84 4.37 -4.95 -13.52
N LYS A 85 5.18 -4.01 -14.00
CA LYS A 85 5.90 -4.16 -15.26
C LYS A 85 6.81 -5.39 -15.25
N GLU A 86 7.59 -5.55 -14.20
CA GLU A 86 8.54 -6.68 -14.09
C GLU A 86 7.81 -8.01 -13.89
N ALA A 87 6.75 -8.06 -13.10
CA ALA A 87 5.92 -9.26 -12.93
C ALA A 87 5.28 -9.68 -14.27
N HIS A 88 4.67 -8.74 -14.99
CA HIS A 88 4.05 -9.01 -16.30
C HIS A 88 5.08 -9.46 -17.34
N ALA A 89 6.30 -8.92 -17.34
CA ALA A 89 7.38 -9.37 -18.20
C ALA A 89 7.77 -10.84 -17.96
N LEU A 90 7.52 -11.33 -16.76
CA LEU A 90 7.71 -12.74 -16.39
C LEU A 90 6.46 -13.61 -16.60
N GLY A 91 5.36 -13.05 -17.09
CA GLY A 91 4.08 -13.72 -17.23
C GLY A 91 3.34 -13.96 -15.92
N CYS A 92 3.64 -13.18 -14.88
CA CYS A 92 3.03 -13.26 -13.57
C CYS A 92 2.07 -12.09 -13.33
N SER A 93 1.07 -12.32 -12.48
CA SER A 93 0.20 -11.27 -11.94
C SER A 93 0.81 -10.63 -10.69
N VAL A 94 0.27 -9.48 -10.29
CA VAL A 94 0.61 -8.80 -9.04
C VAL A 94 -0.59 -8.82 -8.10
N SER A 95 -0.39 -9.33 -6.90
CA SER A 95 -1.28 -9.17 -5.76
C SER A 95 -0.69 -8.11 -4.83
N ALA A 96 -1.49 -7.18 -4.37
CA ALA A 96 -1.02 -6.14 -3.46
C ALA A 96 -2.10 -5.74 -2.47
N GLU A 97 -1.70 -5.58 -1.23
CA GLU A 97 -2.44 -4.88 -0.21
C GLU A 97 -2.16 -3.38 -0.27
N ALA A 98 -3.13 -2.59 0.15
CA ALA A 98 -2.99 -1.15 0.24
C ALA A 98 -3.70 -0.64 1.50
N ILE A 99 -3.38 -1.28 2.60
CA ILE A 99 -4.02 -1.09 3.89
C ILE A 99 -3.25 -0.12 4.79
N ALA A 100 -3.88 0.31 5.86
CA ALA A 100 -3.19 0.96 6.96
C ALA A 100 -2.17 -0.03 7.58
N PRO A 101 -0.92 0.40 7.84
CA PRO A 101 -0.48 1.80 7.94
C PRO A 101 0.24 2.37 6.70
N THR A 102 -0.37 2.41 5.55
CA THR A 102 0.22 3.00 4.33
C THR A 102 0.38 4.53 4.37
N MET A 103 0.26 5.09 5.44
CA MET A 103 0.26 6.43 6.04
C MET A 103 0.25 7.68 5.13
N VAL A 104 1.09 7.79 4.14
CA VAL A 104 1.18 8.97 3.26
C VAL A 104 0.79 8.65 1.81
N SER A 105 0.20 7.48 1.60
CA SER A 105 -0.17 6.96 0.30
C SER A 105 -1.68 6.96 0.10
N ASP A 106 -2.09 6.95 -1.16
CA ASP A 106 -3.47 6.71 -1.56
C ASP A 106 -3.63 5.22 -1.91
N GLY A 107 -4.25 4.46 -1.01
CA GLY A 107 -4.46 3.02 -1.18
C GLY A 107 -5.24 2.66 -2.44
N LEU A 108 -6.23 3.46 -2.83
CA LEU A 108 -6.97 3.24 -4.06
C LEU A 108 -6.07 3.33 -5.30
N MET A 109 -5.08 4.22 -5.28
CA MET A 109 -4.11 4.33 -6.38
C MET A 109 -3.20 3.11 -6.47
N HIS A 110 -2.87 2.44 -5.37
CA HIS A 110 -2.09 1.20 -5.38
C HIS A 110 -2.86 0.10 -6.13
N TYR A 111 -4.16 -0.03 -5.90
CA TYR A 111 -5.01 -1.04 -6.56
C TYR A 111 -5.10 -0.88 -8.08
N LYS A 112 -4.82 0.31 -8.60
CA LYS A 112 -4.67 0.51 -10.05
C LYS A 112 -3.61 -0.42 -10.64
N HIS A 113 -2.55 -0.66 -9.90
CA HIS A 113 -1.42 -1.47 -10.33
C HIS A 113 -1.53 -2.94 -9.93
N ALA A 114 -2.30 -3.29 -8.92
CA ALA A 114 -2.57 -4.66 -8.56
C ALA A 114 -3.49 -5.34 -9.59
N ASP A 115 -3.17 -6.56 -10.01
CA ASP A 115 -4.09 -7.40 -10.77
C ASP A 115 -5.11 -8.05 -9.86
N LEU A 116 -4.69 -8.33 -8.63
CA LEU A 116 -5.45 -8.91 -7.54
C LEU A 116 -5.40 -7.96 -6.34
N PRO A 117 -6.30 -6.97 -6.25
CA PRO A 117 -6.43 -6.12 -5.07
C PRO A 117 -6.71 -6.97 -3.83
N MET A 118 -6.08 -6.63 -2.72
CA MET A 118 -6.17 -7.39 -1.49
C MET A 118 -6.41 -6.45 -0.32
N GLY A 119 -7.35 -6.82 0.53
CA GLY A 119 -7.60 -6.18 1.81
C GLY A 119 -7.17 -7.08 2.96
N GLU A 120 -7.43 -6.65 4.19
CA GLU A 120 -7.04 -7.36 5.40
C GLU A 120 -8.14 -7.25 6.45
N PHE A 121 -8.35 -8.32 7.22
CA PHE A 121 -9.14 -8.24 8.44
C PHE A 121 -8.65 -9.21 9.51
N TRP A 122 -8.81 -8.79 10.75
CA TRP A 122 -8.22 -9.44 11.91
C TRP A 122 -9.26 -10.04 12.84
N LEU A 123 -8.85 -11.05 13.59
CA LEU A 123 -9.64 -11.66 14.67
C LEU A 123 -9.29 -11.01 16.01
N ASN A 124 -10.34 -10.82 16.83
CA ASN A 124 -10.20 -10.46 18.23
C ASN A 124 -9.28 -9.27 18.52
N SER A 125 -9.15 -8.37 17.56
CA SER A 125 -8.34 -7.17 17.71
C SER A 125 -9.22 -5.93 17.73
N PRO A 126 -9.40 -5.27 18.88
CA PRO A 126 -10.20 -4.06 18.97
C PRO A 126 -9.58 -2.86 18.23
N THR A 127 -8.28 -2.94 17.93
CA THR A 127 -7.54 -1.88 17.25
C THR A 127 -7.25 -2.18 15.78
N HIS A 128 -7.37 -3.43 15.35
CA HIS A 128 -7.06 -3.90 14.00
C HIS A 128 -8.25 -4.59 13.33
N ASP A 129 -9.45 -4.37 13.85
CA ASP A 129 -10.66 -4.70 13.12
C ASP A 129 -10.83 -3.64 12.01
N LYS A 130 -10.32 -3.95 10.84
CA LYS A 130 -10.14 -3.03 9.71
C LYS A 130 -11.24 -3.22 8.64
N PRO A 131 -12.53 -2.95 8.93
CA PRO A 131 -13.60 -3.19 7.97
C PRO A 131 -13.46 -2.34 6.70
N ASN A 132 -12.73 -1.24 6.76
CA ASN A 132 -12.52 -0.36 5.62
C ASN A 132 -11.52 -0.93 4.63
N ASP A 133 -10.54 -1.70 5.07
CA ASP A 133 -9.52 -2.25 4.18
C ASP A 133 -10.12 -3.17 3.12
N MET A 134 -11.08 -4.02 3.48
CA MET A 134 -11.83 -4.81 2.51
C MET A 134 -12.67 -3.93 1.57
N ARG A 135 -13.32 -2.89 2.09
CA ARG A 135 -14.10 -1.95 1.28
C ARG A 135 -13.22 -1.18 0.29
N ASP A 136 -12.02 -0.80 0.69
CA ASP A 136 -11.06 -0.12 -0.19
C ASP A 136 -10.60 -1.05 -1.31
N ALA A 137 -10.29 -2.32 -1.01
CA ALA A 137 -9.95 -3.32 -2.01
C ALA A 137 -11.10 -3.56 -3.00
N ILE A 138 -12.34 -3.68 -2.49
CA ILE A 138 -13.55 -3.85 -3.29
C ILE A 138 -13.78 -2.61 -4.18
N SER A 139 -13.68 -1.41 -3.61
CA SER A 139 -13.85 -0.16 -4.33
C SER A 139 -12.79 0.02 -5.42
N GLY A 140 -11.54 -0.27 -5.08
CA GLY A 140 -10.44 -0.26 -6.04
C GLY A 140 -10.64 -1.26 -7.17
N ALA A 141 -11.11 -2.48 -6.84
CA ALA A 141 -11.43 -3.49 -7.84
C ALA A 141 -12.51 -3.02 -8.82
N HIS A 142 -13.60 -2.43 -8.32
CA HIS A 142 -14.68 -1.89 -9.15
C HIS A 142 -14.19 -0.73 -10.03
N ILE A 143 -13.45 0.24 -9.46
CA ILE A 143 -12.94 1.40 -10.18
C ILE A 143 -12.01 0.99 -11.33
N TYR A 144 -11.15 0.01 -11.09
CA TYR A 144 -10.12 -0.42 -12.05
C TYR A 144 -10.48 -1.71 -12.81
N GLY A 145 -11.72 -2.18 -12.72
CA GLY A 145 -12.23 -3.32 -13.47
C GLY A 145 -11.57 -4.66 -13.12
N LYS A 146 -11.17 -4.85 -11.85
CA LYS A 146 -10.59 -6.12 -11.38
C LYS A 146 -11.68 -7.11 -11.04
N LYS A 147 -11.47 -8.37 -11.37
CA LYS A 147 -12.50 -9.42 -11.20
C LYS A 147 -12.35 -10.23 -9.92
N ILE A 148 -11.15 -10.27 -9.38
CA ILE A 148 -10.81 -11.07 -8.19
C ILE A 148 -10.29 -10.11 -7.14
N ILE A 149 -10.84 -10.24 -5.94
CA ILE A 149 -10.43 -9.52 -4.75
C ILE A 149 -9.93 -10.57 -3.77
N GLN A 150 -8.79 -10.32 -3.17
CA GLN A 150 -8.18 -11.18 -2.18
C GLN A 150 -8.27 -10.56 -0.79
N SER A 151 -7.96 -11.34 0.21
CA SER A 151 -7.88 -10.86 1.59
C SER A 151 -6.85 -11.65 2.38
N GLU A 152 -6.03 -10.95 3.15
CA GLU A 152 -5.43 -11.50 4.34
C GLU A 152 -6.53 -11.63 5.38
N SER A 153 -6.94 -12.85 5.65
CA SER A 153 -8.18 -13.12 6.36
C SER A 153 -7.92 -13.75 7.71
N PHE A 154 -8.63 -13.27 8.74
CA PHE A 154 -8.59 -13.84 10.07
C PHE A 154 -7.22 -13.76 10.76
N THR A 155 -6.45 -12.75 10.43
CA THR A 155 -5.14 -12.51 11.03
C THR A 155 -5.26 -12.32 12.53
N THR A 156 -4.37 -12.92 13.29
CA THR A 156 -4.36 -12.83 14.75
C THR A 156 -2.94 -12.85 15.29
N VAL A 157 -2.71 -12.16 16.40
CA VAL A 157 -1.47 -12.26 17.17
C VAL A 157 -1.52 -13.38 18.23
N ARG A 158 -2.69 -13.95 18.45
CA ARG A 158 -2.87 -15.07 19.38
C ARG A 158 -2.64 -16.40 18.66
N MET A 159 -1.86 -17.27 19.26
CA MET A 159 -1.58 -18.62 18.76
C MET A 159 -1.96 -19.65 19.82
N ASP A 160 -3.20 -19.57 20.31
CA ASP A 160 -3.69 -20.43 21.39
C ASP A 160 -4.64 -21.53 20.90
N TRP A 161 -4.80 -21.65 19.58
CA TRP A 161 -5.68 -22.66 18.94
C TRP A 161 -7.15 -22.59 19.40
N SER A 162 -7.60 -21.39 19.80
CA SER A 162 -8.98 -21.17 20.26
C SER A 162 -9.97 -20.92 19.12
N GLU A 163 -9.49 -20.55 17.95
CA GLU A 163 -10.33 -20.28 16.80
C GLU A 163 -10.91 -21.56 16.19
N HIS A 164 -12.17 -21.50 15.82
CA HIS A 164 -12.88 -22.57 15.17
C HIS A 164 -13.91 -22.01 14.16
N PRO A 165 -14.46 -22.80 13.23
CA PRO A 165 -15.35 -22.29 12.19
C PRO A 165 -16.49 -21.40 12.69
N GLY A 166 -17.05 -21.69 13.86
CA GLY A 166 -18.11 -20.88 14.47
C GLY A 166 -17.65 -19.49 14.89
N SER A 167 -16.43 -19.37 15.46
CA SER A 167 -15.87 -18.06 15.85
C SER A 167 -15.46 -17.22 14.64
N LEU A 168 -14.98 -17.86 13.58
CA LEU A 168 -14.57 -17.19 12.34
C LEU A 168 -15.76 -16.67 11.54
N LYS A 169 -16.89 -17.39 11.59
CA LYS A 169 -18.05 -17.10 10.75
C LYS A 169 -18.55 -15.66 10.86
N VAL A 170 -18.64 -15.11 12.06
CA VAL A 170 -19.18 -13.75 12.27
C VAL A 170 -18.31 -12.69 11.58
N VAL A 171 -17.00 -12.81 11.72
CA VAL A 171 -16.06 -11.88 11.09
C VAL A 171 -16.01 -12.12 9.59
N GLY A 172 -16.00 -13.38 9.17
CA GLY A 172 -16.02 -13.75 7.76
C GLY A 172 -17.24 -13.23 7.03
N ASP A 173 -18.45 -13.49 7.55
CA ASP A 173 -19.70 -13.04 6.93
C ASP A 173 -19.73 -11.51 6.75
N ARG A 174 -19.21 -10.76 7.72
CA ARG A 174 -19.16 -9.29 7.64
C ARG A 174 -18.23 -8.79 6.53
N ASN A 175 -17.14 -9.49 6.24
CA ASN A 175 -16.13 -9.05 5.28
C ASN A 175 -16.33 -9.63 3.87
N PHE A 176 -17.04 -10.75 3.73
CA PHE A 176 -17.32 -11.40 2.45
C PHE A 176 -18.73 -11.10 1.89
N ALA A 177 -19.60 -10.49 2.67
CA ALA A 177 -20.95 -10.08 2.24
C ALA A 177 -20.93 -8.69 1.59
#